data_4ec87464221730712b821ddca5f543d5
#
_entry.id   4ec87464221730712b821ddca5f543d5
#
_cell.length_a   1.000
_cell.length_b   1.000
_cell.length_c   1.000
_cell.angle_alpha   90.00
_cell.angle_beta   90.00
_cell.angle_gamma   90.00
#
_symmetry.space_group_name_H-M   'P 1'
#
loop_
_entity.id
_entity.type
_entity.pdbx_description
1 polymer ?
#
loop_
_entity_poly.entity_id
_entity_poly.type
_entity_poly.pdbx_seq_one_letter_code
_entity_poly.pdbx_strand_id
1 'polypeptide(L)'
;PNETRPNTNVCPICMAYPGTLPVINLEAVKKTVKVGLALGSKINELSWFERKNYFYPDLPKGYQISQFEKPFCEGGTLKLSGGKSVRITRVHLEEDTGRLVHEPEARNPKSEIRKSYVDFNRAGVSLMELVTEPDIETGKEAKEFGEELQLLLRYLGASEADMEKGEMRVEANISLSAISEGAEQTRTDAEKSSASSALNQRKSAVLGTKVEIKNLNSFKACERAIDYEIARQGKILEGGEKVIQETRGWNENKSETFSQRTKEESHDYRYFPEPDLPPVRLAEAEIEALRAEIPELPAERRARFVKEYSITEKDSDIFTSNRDLGNYFEKVASELDDWANTQINADLNRRGSARIDQRKSAIKLAANYLITEIQKLLAESGQSVADLKISPEDFSELIVLIFKNTISSSAAQTILREMFETGADPNHVMESKNLSQMSDQSELKRSAQEIIAQNSQAVADYKKGKSESLKFLVGQLMRATKGRANPQVSEEILKELLK
;
A
#
# COMPACT_ATOMS: atom_id res chain seq x y z
N PRO A 1 16.47 7.79 -15.73
CA PRO A 1 16.51 7.72 -14.26
C PRO A 1 17.23 6.48 -13.74
N ASN A 2 17.26 5.36 -14.49
CA ASN A 2 17.83 4.08 -14.04
C ASN A 2 19.27 3.83 -14.51
N GLU A 3 19.98 4.84 -15.00
CA GLU A 3 21.40 4.72 -15.36
C GLU A 3 22.27 4.64 -14.10
N THR A 4 23.04 3.58 -14.00
CA THR A 4 23.92 3.31 -12.84
C THR A 4 25.30 3.91 -12.95
N ARG A 5 25.75 4.24 -14.18
CA ARG A 5 27.06 4.88 -14.41
C ARG A 5 26.92 6.39 -14.15
N PRO A 6 27.71 6.97 -13.25
CA PRO A 6 27.62 8.39 -12.93
C PRO A 6 27.87 9.28 -14.15
N ASN A 7 27.16 10.40 -14.20
CA ASN A 7 27.34 11.45 -15.19
C ASN A 7 27.21 11.01 -16.68
N THR A 8 26.39 10.00 -16.96
CA THR A 8 26.09 9.53 -18.31
C THR A 8 25.00 10.38 -18.98
N ASN A 9 23.99 10.78 -18.22
CA ASN A 9 22.84 11.58 -18.69
C ASN A 9 22.93 13.02 -18.19
N VAL A 10 23.97 13.73 -18.61
CA VAL A 10 24.20 15.12 -18.17
C VAL A 10 23.49 16.10 -19.10
N CYS A 11 22.69 16.99 -18.52
CA CYS A 11 21.99 18.04 -19.23
C CYS A 11 22.81 19.34 -19.25
N PRO A 12 23.06 19.96 -20.44
CA PRO A 12 23.83 21.20 -20.51
C PRO A 12 23.13 22.38 -19.79
N ILE A 13 21.78 22.38 -19.75
CA ILE A 13 21.01 23.41 -19.02
C ILE A 13 21.26 23.27 -17.52
N CYS A 14 21.17 22.05 -16.97
CA CYS A 14 21.39 21.77 -15.54
C CYS A 14 22.85 22.03 -15.11
N MET A 15 23.78 21.89 -16.07
CA MET A 15 25.20 22.22 -15.88
C MET A 15 25.50 23.72 -16.03
N ALA A 16 24.49 24.56 -16.25
CA ALA A 16 24.65 25.99 -16.42
C ALA A 16 25.56 26.39 -17.61
N TYR A 17 25.50 25.66 -18.73
CA TYR A 17 26.28 26.02 -19.90
C TYR A 17 25.78 27.33 -20.49
N PRO A 18 26.66 28.25 -20.89
CA PRO A 18 26.28 29.53 -21.45
C PRO A 18 25.36 29.40 -22.69
N GLY A 19 24.29 30.17 -22.70
CA GLY A 19 23.36 30.20 -23.83
C GLY A 19 22.30 29.09 -23.83
N THR A 20 22.22 28.26 -22.81
CA THR A 20 21.18 27.25 -22.69
C THR A 20 19.99 27.79 -21.87
N LEU A 21 18.76 27.53 -22.33
CA LEU A 21 17.53 27.94 -21.67
C LEU A 21 16.66 26.73 -21.28
N PRO A 22 15.98 26.78 -20.13
CA PRO A 22 15.08 25.70 -19.68
C PRO A 22 13.82 25.67 -20.56
N VAL A 23 13.16 24.48 -20.56
CA VAL A 23 11.84 24.27 -21.16
C VAL A 23 10.93 23.53 -20.21
N ILE A 24 9.63 23.83 -20.25
CA ILE A 24 8.63 23.20 -19.39
C ILE A 24 8.32 21.80 -19.92
N ASN A 25 8.32 20.80 -19.02
CA ASN A 25 7.86 19.47 -19.32
C ASN A 25 6.33 19.38 -19.13
N LEU A 26 5.59 19.40 -20.24
CA LEU A 26 4.12 19.38 -20.22
C LEU A 26 3.56 18.11 -19.54
N GLU A 27 4.21 16.96 -19.70
CA GLU A 27 3.75 15.72 -19.08
C GLU A 27 3.90 15.77 -17.54
N ALA A 28 4.96 16.39 -17.04
CA ALA A 28 5.13 16.62 -15.61
C ALA A 28 4.05 17.58 -15.05
N VAL A 29 3.70 18.62 -15.80
CA VAL A 29 2.60 19.53 -15.45
C VAL A 29 1.28 18.76 -15.36
N LYS A 30 0.93 17.97 -16.38
CA LYS A 30 -0.29 17.15 -16.39
C LYS A 30 -0.35 16.19 -15.22
N LYS A 31 0.74 15.51 -14.91
CA LYS A 31 0.83 14.58 -13.76
C LYS A 31 0.63 15.32 -12.44
N THR A 32 1.23 16.50 -12.28
CA THR A 32 1.05 17.32 -11.06
C THR A 32 -0.40 17.76 -10.90
N VAL A 33 -1.04 18.21 -11.98
CA VAL A 33 -2.46 18.61 -11.97
C VAL A 33 -3.36 17.41 -11.64
N LYS A 34 -3.12 16.22 -12.23
CA LYS A 34 -3.88 15.00 -11.90
C LYS A 34 -3.77 14.63 -10.42
N VAL A 35 -2.58 14.73 -9.83
CA VAL A 35 -2.39 14.48 -8.39
C VAL A 35 -3.17 15.49 -7.57
N GLY A 36 -3.09 16.78 -7.89
CA GLY A 36 -3.88 17.81 -7.23
C GLY A 36 -5.39 17.56 -7.33
N LEU A 37 -5.90 17.22 -8.52
CA LEU A 37 -7.31 16.90 -8.74
C LEU A 37 -7.76 15.69 -7.90
N ALA A 38 -6.94 14.64 -7.83
CA ALA A 38 -7.22 13.44 -7.04
C ALA A 38 -7.25 13.72 -5.52
N LEU A 39 -6.48 14.72 -5.07
CA LEU A 39 -6.47 15.19 -3.68
C LEU A 39 -7.57 16.23 -3.39
N GLY A 40 -8.35 16.63 -4.40
CA GLY A 40 -9.36 17.68 -4.25
C GLY A 40 -8.77 19.08 -4.11
N SER A 41 -7.57 19.31 -4.63
CA SER A 41 -6.94 20.64 -4.65
C SER A 41 -7.63 21.57 -5.63
N LYS A 42 -7.57 22.87 -5.33
CA LYS A 42 -7.87 23.92 -6.31
C LYS A 42 -6.72 24.00 -7.31
N ILE A 43 -7.04 23.87 -8.60
CA ILE A 43 -6.07 24.05 -9.68
C ILE A 43 -6.01 25.53 -10.07
N ASN A 44 -4.81 26.08 -10.14
CA ASN A 44 -4.60 27.46 -10.60
C ASN A 44 -4.55 27.51 -12.13
N GLU A 45 -5.45 28.28 -12.73
CA GLU A 45 -5.51 28.50 -14.18
C GLU A 45 -4.26 29.22 -14.72
N LEU A 46 -3.60 29.98 -13.86
CA LEU A 46 -2.35 30.67 -14.16
C LEU A 46 -1.32 30.35 -13.10
N SER A 47 -0.23 29.72 -13.51
CA SER A 47 0.91 29.35 -12.69
C SER A 47 2.21 29.78 -13.33
N TRP A 48 3.24 29.96 -12.55
CA TRP A 48 4.58 30.25 -13.06
C TRP A 48 5.66 29.59 -12.24
N PHE A 49 6.85 29.53 -12.81
CA PHE A 49 8.04 29.03 -12.14
C PHE A 49 8.87 30.19 -11.61
N GLU A 50 9.61 29.93 -10.55
CA GLU A 50 10.46 30.86 -9.85
C GLU A 50 11.84 30.25 -9.62
N ARG A 51 12.85 31.08 -9.46
CA ARG A 51 14.19 30.71 -9.06
C ARG A 51 14.27 30.68 -7.54
N LYS A 52 14.54 29.50 -6.97
CA LYS A 52 14.89 29.28 -5.55
C LYS A 52 16.41 29.32 -5.45
N ASN A 53 16.96 30.44 -4.97
CA ASN A 53 18.40 30.66 -5.03
C ASN A 53 19.12 30.08 -3.82
N TYR A 54 20.05 29.17 -4.06
CA TYR A 54 20.99 28.64 -3.07
C TYR A 54 22.18 28.00 -3.76
N PHE A 55 23.34 27.99 -3.08
CA PHE A 55 24.57 27.44 -3.63
C PHE A 55 24.86 26.08 -3.05
N TYR A 56 24.93 25.08 -3.90
CA TYR A 56 25.27 23.72 -3.51
C TYR A 56 26.04 23.01 -4.64
N PRO A 57 26.97 22.09 -4.33
CA PRO A 57 27.81 21.43 -5.36
C PRO A 57 27.02 20.68 -6.42
N ASP A 58 25.86 20.14 -6.11
CA ASP A 58 24.96 19.42 -7.04
C ASP A 58 23.97 20.31 -7.79
N LEU A 59 24.10 21.64 -7.64
CA LEU A 59 23.26 22.65 -8.30
C LEU A 59 24.14 23.71 -9.00
N PRO A 60 24.77 23.39 -10.15
CA PRO A 60 25.74 24.28 -10.80
C PRO A 60 25.20 25.66 -11.18
N LYS A 61 23.90 25.78 -11.47
CA LYS A 61 23.23 27.04 -11.80
C LYS A 61 23.18 28.02 -10.60
N GLY A 62 23.33 27.52 -9.37
CA GLY A 62 23.14 28.32 -8.16
C GLY A 62 21.71 28.62 -7.79
N TYR A 63 20.73 28.07 -8.55
CA TYR A 63 19.31 28.14 -8.26
C TYR A 63 18.60 26.87 -8.73
N GLN A 64 17.47 26.56 -8.12
CA GLN A 64 16.53 25.51 -8.49
C GLN A 64 15.28 26.14 -9.05
N ILE A 65 14.83 25.68 -10.22
CA ILE A 65 13.52 26.06 -10.76
C ILE A 65 12.46 25.35 -9.90
N SER A 66 11.52 26.12 -9.35
CA SER A 66 10.48 25.65 -8.43
C SER A 66 9.22 26.51 -8.58
N GLN A 67 8.22 26.30 -7.75
CA GLN A 67 7.03 27.16 -7.67
C GLN A 67 6.79 27.54 -6.20
N PHE A 68 6.60 28.81 -5.92
CA PHE A 68 6.35 29.31 -4.57
C PHE A 68 5.05 30.10 -4.49
N GLU A 69 4.92 31.19 -5.25
CA GLU A 69 3.79 32.12 -5.17
C GLU A 69 2.54 31.58 -5.88
N LYS A 70 2.72 30.93 -7.04
CA LYS A 70 1.62 30.36 -7.84
C LYS A 70 1.88 28.92 -8.25
N PRO A 71 1.79 27.98 -7.28
CA PRO A 71 1.89 26.56 -7.57
C PRO A 71 0.72 26.09 -8.44
N PHE A 72 0.85 24.95 -9.10
CA PHE A 72 -0.25 24.37 -9.88
C PHE A 72 -1.47 24.04 -9.04
N CYS A 73 -1.26 23.55 -7.81
CA CYS A 73 -2.33 23.05 -6.95
C CYS A 73 -2.23 23.63 -5.53
N GLU A 74 -3.36 24.14 -5.02
CA GLU A 74 -3.48 24.69 -3.66
C GLU A 74 -4.55 23.94 -2.87
N GLY A 75 -4.27 23.64 -1.61
CA GLY A 75 -5.19 22.92 -0.74
C GLY A 75 -5.35 21.45 -1.12
N GLY A 76 -6.42 20.84 -0.66
CA GLY A 76 -6.72 19.44 -0.84
C GLY A 76 -6.61 18.64 0.44
N THR A 77 -6.90 17.33 0.37
CA THR A 77 -6.86 16.42 1.52
C THR A 77 -6.51 15.01 1.09
N LEU A 78 -5.76 14.29 1.93
CA LEU A 78 -5.59 12.84 1.82
C LEU A 78 -6.21 12.18 3.05
N LYS A 79 -7.10 11.22 2.83
CA LYS A 79 -7.78 10.49 3.90
C LYS A 79 -7.00 9.22 4.24
N LEU A 80 -6.68 9.05 5.51
CA LEU A 80 -6.03 7.84 6.06
C LEU A 80 -7.07 6.74 6.31
N SER A 81 -6.63 5.49 6.40
CA SER A 81 -7.47 4.32 6.65
C SER A 81 -8.25 4.45 7.96
N GLY A 82 -7.63 5.04 8.99
CA GLY A 82 -8.28 5.37 10.28
C GLY A 82 -9.34 6.46 10.23
N GLY A 83 -9.65 7.01 9.03
CA GLY A 83 -10.67 8.03 8.83
C GLY A 83 -10.20 9.47 9.06
N LYS A 84 -8.98 9.69 9.60
CA LYS A 84 -8.37 11.01 9.72
C LYS A 84 -8.06 11.56 8.33
N SER A 85 -8.31 12.86 8.10
CA SER A 85 -7.95 13.57 6.89
C SER A 85 -6.77 14.48 7.16
N VAL A 86 -5.73 14.39 6.34
CA VAL A 86 -4.56 15.26 6.36
C VAL A 86 -4.72 16.30 5.26
N ARG A 87 -4.71 17.57 5.63
CA ARG A 87 -4.81 18.68 4.67
C ARG A 87 -3.50 18.89 3.95
N ILE A 88 -3.62 19.25 2.69
CA ILE A 88 -2.49 19.59 1.82
C ILE A 88 -2.43 21.11 1.68
N THR A 89 -1.25 21.68 1.85
CA THR A 89 -1.04 23.11 1.60
C THR A 89 -0.96 23.38 0.12
N ARG A 90 -0.14 22.59 -0.59
CA ARG A 90 0.08 22.69 -2.03
C ARG A 90 0.71 21.44 -2.63
N VAL A 91 0.53 21.28 -3.93
CA VAL A 91 1.34 20.40 -4.77
C VAL A 91 1.94 21.23 -5.89
N HIS A 92 3.26 21.22 -6.00
CA HIS A 92 3.98 22.04 -7.00
C HIS A 92 5.05 21.24 -7.72
N LEU A 93 5.54 21.79 -8.80
CA LEU A 93 6.56 21.16 -9.64
C LEU A 93 7.87 21.94 -9.51
N GLU A 94 8.97 21.20 -9.39
CA GLU A 94 10.33 21.73 -9.38
C GLU A 94 11.27 20.82 -10.18
N GLU A 95 12.52 21.22 -10.33
CA GLU A 95 13.58 20.38 -10.87
C GLU A 95 14.35 19.69 -9.73
N ASP A 96 14.79 18.45 -9.95
CA ASP A 96 15.68 17.77 -9.02
C ASP A 96 17.13 18.23 -9.24
N THR A 97 17.93 18.14 -8.17
CA THR A 97 19.38 18.42 -8.17
C THR A 97 20.18 17.19 -8.55
N GLY A 98 21.49 17.33 -8.67
CA GLY A 98 22.40 16.19 -8.76
C GLY A 98 22.39 15.36 -7.46
N ARG A 99 23.21 14.35 -7.41
CA ARG A 99 23.38 13.47 -6.24
C ARG A 99 24.80 13.62 -5.69
N LEU A 100 24.91 13.89 -4.40
CA LEU A 100 26.19 13.86 -3.68
C LEU A 100 26.44 12.47 -3.12
N VAL A 101 27.65 11.94 -3.37
CA VAL A 101 28.11 10.65 -2.85
C VAL A 101 29.38 10.91 -2.07
N HIS A 102 29.36 10.62 -0.77
CA HIS A 102 30.51 10.77 0.12
C HIS A 102 31.26 9.45 0.25
N GLU A 103 32.59 9.49 0.28
CA GLU A 103 33.39 8.30 0.57
C GLU A 103 33.08 7.78 1.98
N PRO A 104 32.87 6.43 2.13
CA PRO A 104 32.71 5.83 3.45
C PRO A 104 33.95 6.04 4.31
N GLU A 105 33.79 6.32 5.58
CA GLU A 105 34.91 6.59 6.55
C GLU A 105 35.93 5.45 6.66
N ALA A 106 35.56 4.23 6.26
CA ALA A 106 36.37 3.03 6.47
C ALA A 106 37.46 2.78 5.41
N ARG A 107 37.49 3.48 4.25
CA ARG A 107 38.46 3.14 3.18
C ARG A 107 39.87 3.68 3.36
N ASN A 108 40.05 4.76 4.09
CA ASN A 108 41.41 5.26 4.41
C ASN A 108 41.43 6.16 5.64
N PRO A 109 41.62 5.61 6.85
CA PRO A 109 41.64 6.40 8.09
C PRO A 109 42.84 7.36 8.21
N LYS A 110 43.77 7.32 7.25
CA LYS A 110 44.97 8.19 7.21
C LYS A 110 44.83 9.35 6.22
N SER A 111 43.77 9.45 5.44
CA SER A 111 43.59 10.54 4.49
C SER A 111 42.80 11.66 5.18
N GLU A 112 43.42 12.81 5.32
CA GLU A 112 42.81 14.04 5.85
C GLU A 112 41.81 14.66 4.88
N ILE A 113 41.77 14.20 3.64
CA ILE A 113 40.89 14.75 2.57
C ILE A 113 39.73 13.81 2.34
N ARG A 114 38.53 14.20 2.83
CA ARG A 114 37.27 13.55 2.49
C ARG A 114 36.84 13.98 1.09
N LYS A 115 36.62 13.03 0.17
CA LYS A 115 36.16 13.31 -1.17
C LYS A 115 34.65 13.17 -1.23
N SER A 116 34.00 14.10 -1.90
CA SER A 116 32.59 14.02 -2.28
C SER A 116 32.53 14.00 -3.80
N TYR A 117 31.76 13.08 -4.34
CA TYR A 117 31.53 12.96 -5.77
C TYR A 117 30.14 13.49 -6.10
N VAL A 118 29.98 14.06 -7.28
CA VAL A 118 28.68 14.56 -7.76
C VAL A 118 28.27 13.77 -8.99
N ASP A 119 27.06 13.23 -8.95
CA ASP A 119 26.41 12.57 -10.09
C ASP A 119 25.24 13.43 -10.55
N PHE A 120 25.32 13.93 -11.78
CA PHE A 120 24.32 14.81 -12.39
C PHE A 120 23.26 14.07 -13.21
N ASN A 121 23.23 12.74 -13.23
CA ASN A 121 22.24 11.98 -14.00
C ASN A 121 20.79 12.34 -13.66
N ARG A 122 20.55 12.77 -12.42
CA ARG A 122 19.22 13.16 -11.93
C ARG A 122 18.93 14.65 -12.06
N ALA A 123 19.95 15.48 -12.27
CA ALA A 123 19.78 16.93 -12.34
C ALA A 123 18.79 17.33 -13.45
N GLY A 124 17.83 18.17 -13.12
CA GLY A 124 16.77 18.65 -14.02
C GLY A 124 15.64 17.67 -14.27
N VAL A 125 15.63 16.50 -13.65
CA VAL A 125 14.45 15.62 -13.66
C VAL A 125 13.30 16.34 -12.94
N SER A 126 12.11 16.31 -13.54
CA SER A 126 10.93 16.93 -12.93
C SER A 126 10.61 16.28 -11.59
N LEU A 127 10.51 17.08 -10.55
CA LEU A 127 10.23 16.67 -9.17
C LEU A 127 8.92 17.32 -8.70
N MET A 128 7.97 16.49 -8.28
CA MET A 128 6.75 16.98 -7.64
C MET A 128 6.97 17.07 -6.14
N GLU A 129 6.68 18.21 -5.54
CA GLU A 129 6.68 18.37 -4.09
C GLU A 129 5.26 18.57 -3.57
N LEU A 130 4.89 17.78 -2.56
CA LEU A 130 3.65 17.92 -1.82
C LEU A 130 3.97 18.37 -0.40
N VAL A 131 3.30 19.43 0.05
CA VAL A 131 3.45 19.99 1.40
C VAL A 131 2.13 19.83 2.14
N THR A 132 2.19 19.27 3.35
CA THR A 132 1.01 19.08 4.21
C THR A 132 0.85 20.23 5.19
N GLU A 133 -0.38 20.43 5.68
CA GLU A 133 -0.62 21.13 6.93
C GLU A 133 -0.16 20.27 8.13
N PRO A 134 0.05 20.86 9.31
CA PRO A 134 0.54 20.13 10.49
C PRO A 134 -0.56 19.32 11.17
N ASP A 135 -1.24 18.46 10.42
CA ASP A 135 -2.33 17.62 10.91
C ASP A 135 -1.85 16.24 11.40
N ILE A 136 -0.64 15.83 11.02
CA ILE A 136 -0.02 14.56 11.42
C ILE A 136 0.54 14.70 12.83
N GLU A 137 0.13 13.82 13.74
CA GLU A 137 0.48 13.89 15.16
C GLU A 137 1.39 12.75 15.63
N THR A 138 1.49 11.66 14.87
CA THR A 138 2.26 10.45 15.22
C THR A 138 3.10 9.92 14.07
N GLY A 139 4.16 9.18 14.37
CA GLY A 139 4.96 8.48 13.37
C GLY A 139 4.14 7.48 12.55
N LYS A 140 3.18 6.80 13.19
CA LYS A 140 2.25 5.89 12.52
C LYS A 140 1.40 6.60 11.46
N GLU A 141 0.83 7.74 11.79
CA GLU A 141 0.04 8.54 10.83
C GLU A 141 0.91 9.04 9.67
N ALA A 142 2.16 9.45 9.93
CA ALA A 142 3.09 9.87 8.90
C ALA A 142 3.45 8.73 7.94
N LYS A 143 3.68 7.53 8.47
CA LYS A 143 3.89 6.33 7.67
C LYS A 143 2.68 6.03 6.79
N GLU A 144 1.49 5.98 7.38
CA GLU A 144 0.25 5.71 6.67
C GLU A 144 -0.01 6.75 5.57
N PHE A 145 0.23 8.02 5.86
CA PHE A 145 0.14 9.10 4.87
C PHE A 145 1.08 8.86 3.68
N GLY A 146 2.33 8.48 3.95
CA GLY A 146 3.31 8.19 2.90
C GLY A 146 2.91 6.99 2.04
N GLU A 147 2.44 5.91 2.67
CA GLU A 147 1.97 4.69 1.99
C GLU A 147 0.73 4.97 1.12
N GLU A 148 -0.25 5.73 1.63
CA GLU A 148 -1.45 6.13 0.87
C GLU A 148 -1.12 7.06 -0.29
N LEU A 149 -0.21 8.03 -0.09
CA LEU A 149 0.24 8.91 -1.17
C LEU A 149 0.98 8.12 -2.25
N GLN A 150 1.87 7.20 -1.88
CA GLN A 150 2.56 6.33 -2.82
C GLN A 150 1.57 5.52 -3.67
N LEU A 151 0.57 4.94 -3.02
CA LEU A 151 -0.47 4.17 -3.69
C LEU A 151 -1.27 5.05 -4.67
N LEU A 152 -1.65 6.25 -4.26
CA LEU A 152 -2.33 7.22 -5.11
C LEU A 152 -1.50 7.55 -6.36
N LEU A 153 -0.20 7.84 -6.20
CA LEU A 153 0.70 8.15 -7.31
C LEU A 153 0.81 7.01 -8.32
N ARG A 154 0.84 5.77 -7.85
CA ARG A 154 0.84 4.56 -8.68
C ARG A 154 -0.48 4.39 -9.44
N TYR A 155 -1.61 4.59 -8.79
CA TYR A 155 -2.94 4.51 -9.43
C TYR A 155 -3.10 5.54 -10.55
N LEU A 156 -2.58 6.74 -10.34
CA LEU A 156 -2.59 7.81 -11.34
C LEU A 156 -1.54 7.63 -12.46
N GLY A 157 -0.64 6.65 -12.35
CA GLY A 157 0.50 6.51 -13.27
C GLY A 157 1.44 7.71 -13.23
N ALA A 158 1.43 8.47 -12.13
CA ALA A 158 2.28 9.64 -11.97
C ALA A 158 3.73 9.24 -11.68
N SER A 159 3.94 8.28 -10.77
CA SER A 159 5.25 7.73 -10.39
C SER A 159 5.05 6.37 -9.73
N GLU A 160 6.06 5.49 -9.79
CA GLU A 160 6.13 4.31 -8.92
C GLU A 160 6.43 4.69 -7.46
N ALA A 161 7.00 5.88 -7.26
CA ALA A 161 7.31 6.47 -5.96
C ALA A 161 8.10 5.50 -5.05
N ASP A 162 9.06 4.78 -5.63
CA ASP A 162 9.89 3.82 -4.92
C ASP A 162 10.98 4.56 -4.13
N MET A 163 10.91 4.46 -2.79
CA MET A 163 11.86 5.13 -1.91
C MET A 163 13.27 4.52 -2.01
N GLU A 164 13.38 3.21 -2.24
CA GLU A 164 14.68 2.52 -2.34
C GLU A 164 15.41 2.91 -3.63
N LYS A 165 14.66 3.18 -4.70
CA LYS A 165 15.19 3.71 -5.97
C LYS A 165 15.40 5.23 -5.95
N GLY A 166 14.98 5.91 -4.88
CA GLY A 166 15.06 7.36 -4.76
C GLY A 166 14.05 8.12 -5.62
N GLU A 167 12.97 7.46 -6.04
CA GLU A 167 11.86 8.08 -6.79
C GLU A 167 10.91 8.87 -5.89
N MET A 168 10.94 8.59 -4.59
CA MET A 168 10.22 9.33 -3.56
C MET A 168 11.15 9.60 -2.37
N ARG A 169 11.03 10.80 -1.80
CA ARG A 169 11.71 11.21 -0.59
C ARG A 169 10.70 11.77 0.39
N VAL A 170 10.92 11.52 1.67
CA VAL A 170 10.10 12.04 2.76
C VAL A 170 10.99 12.87 3.68
N GLU A 171 10.54 14.08 3.98
CA GLU A 171 11.12 14.96 4.98
C GLU A 171 10.04 15.24 6.04
N ALA A 172 10.42 15.11 7.32
CA ALA A 172 9.51 15.35 8.42
C ALA A 172 9.90 16.63 9.17
N ASN A 173 8.93 17.54 9.32
CA ASN A 173 9.08 18.74 10.12
C ASN A 173 8.28 18.56 11.42
N ILE A 174 8.95 18.54 12.56
CA ILE A 174 8.38 18.23 13.87
C ILE A 174 8.51 19.40 14.80
N SER A 175 7.40 19.78 15.45
CA SER A 175 7.36 20.73 16.55
C SER A 175 6.34 20.28 17.58
N LEU A 176 6.65 20.43 18.86
CA LEU A 176 5.71 20.16 19.94
C LEU A 176 5.09 21.47 20.43
N SER A 177 3.80 21.45 20.73
CA SER A 177 3.12 22.55 21.45
C SER A 177 2.94 22.17 22.90
N ALA A 178 3.10 23.12 23.81
CA ALA A 178 2.71 22.94 25.20
C ALA A 178 1.17 22.81 25.28
N ILE A 179 0.69 21.71 25.83
CA ILE A 179 -0.73 21.57 26.17
C ILE A 179 -0.92 22.34 27.48
N SER A 180 -1.68 23.45 27.47
CA SER A 180 -2.06 24.11 28.70
C SER A 180 -3.00 23.18 29.49
N GLU A 181 -2.85 23.09 30.82
CA GLU A 181 -3.67 22.25 31.71
C GLU A 181 -5.21 22.46 31.53
N GLY A 182 -5.64 23.60 30.97
CA GLY A 182 -7.05 23.85 30.60
C GLY A 182 -7.54 23.11 29.36
N ALA A 183 -6.67 22.52 28.52
CA ALA A 183 -7.08 21.81 27.31
C ALA A 183 -7.48 20.34 27.57
N GLU A 184 -7.04 19.77 28.69
CA GLU A 184 -7.37 18.38 29.05
C GLU A 184 -8.79 18.27 29.62
N GLN A 185 -9.27 19.27 30.35
CA GLN A 185 -10.67 19.35 30.79
C GLN A 185 -11.65 19.57 29.64
N THR A 186 -11.22 20.28 28.59
CA THR A 186 -12.05 20.49 27.38
C THR A 186 -12.11 19.24 26.49
N ARG A 187 -11.18 18.29 26.60
CA ARG A 187 -11.24 17.02 25.86
C ARG A 187 -12.37 16.10 26.33
N THR A 188 -12.63 16.05 27.63
CA THR A 188 -13.74 15.24 28.19
C THR A 188 -15.12 15.80 27.87
N ASP A 189 -15.23 17.11 27.63
CA ASP A 189 -16.48 17.76 27.26
C ASP A 189 -16.71 17.86 25.75
N ALA A 190 -15.64 17.84 24.94
CA ALA A 190 -15.68 17.89 23.46
C ALA A 190 -16.09 16.56 22.82
N GLU A 191 -15.93 15.43 23.49
CA GLU A 191 -16.46 14.13 23.03
C GLU A 191 -18.00 14.12 22.99
N LYS A 192 -18.65 15.12 23.58
CA LYS A 192 -20.11 15.28 23.62
C LYS A 192 -20.64 16.34 22.65
N SER A 193 -19.81 17.13 22.01
CA SER A 193 -20.25 18.17 21.06
C SER A 193 -19.64 17.94 19.66
N SER A 194 -20.46 18.22 18.65
CA SER A 194 -20.20 17.94 17.22
C SER A 194 -18.76 18.27 16.75
N ALA A 195 -18.23 17.42 15.89
CA ALA A 195 -16.86 17.46 15.30
C ALA A 195 -16.39 18.83 14.75
N SER A 196 -17.31 19.75 14.48
CA SER A 196 -17.04 21.09 13.95
C SER A 196 -16.39 22.04 14.97
N SER A 197 -16.69 21.92 16.27
CA SER A 197 -16.12 22.80 17.31
C SER A 197 -14.71 22.40 17.73
N ALA A 198 -14.39 21.11 17.70
CA ALA A 198 -13.06 20.59 18.02
C ALA A 198 -12.00 21.02 16.98
N LEU A 199 -12.39 21.16 15.70
CA LEU A 199 -11.53 21.61 14.62
C LEU A 199 -11.10 23.09 14.77
N ASN A 200 -11.97 23.92 15.33
CA ASN A 200 -11.69 25.33 15.56
C ASN A 200 -10.83 25.61 16.81
N GLN A 201 -10.88 24.74 17.83
CA GLN A 201 -10.03 24.86 19.02
C GLN A 201 -8.58 24.45 18.76
N ARG A 202 -8.31 23.53 17.83
CA ARG A 202 -6.93 23.15 17.42
C ARG A 202 -6.17 24.28 16.72
N LYS A 203 -6.85 25.30 16.19
CA LYS A 203 -6.21 26.46 15.53
C LYS A 203 -5.48 27.42 16.47
N SER A 204 -5.60 27.28 17.78
CA SER A 204 -5.00 28.20 18.76
C SER A 204 -3.74 27.67 19.45
N ALA A 205 -3.33 26.42 19.23
CA ALA A 205 -2.07 25.90 19.75
C ALA A 205 -0.89 26.50 19.00
N VAL A 206 -0.07 27.30 19.67
CA VAL A 206 1.17 27.83 19.08
C VAL A 206 2.15 26.66 18.97
N LEU A 207 2.47 26.27 17.73
CA LEU A 207 3.50 25.28 17.48
C LEU A 207 4.87 25.77 17.99
N GLY A 208 5.63 24.88 18.63
CA GLY A 208 6.97 25.16 19.11
C GLY A 208 8.02 25.26 18.00
N THR A 209 9.29 25.23 18.39
CA THR A 209 10.42 25.28 17.45
C THR A 209 10.44 24.04 16.56
N LYS A 210 10.54 24.27 15.26
CA LYS A 210 10.55 23.24 14.23
C LYS A 210 11.91 22.57 14.08
N VAL A 211 11.95 21.24 14.08
CA VAL A 211 13.10 20.42 13.70
C VAL A 211 12.77 19.65 12.43
N GLU A 212 13.67 19.73 11.46
CA GLU A 212 13.55 19.02 10.18
C GLU A 212 14.33 17.71 10.22
N ILE A 213 13.71 16.58 9.87
CA ILE A 213 14.41 15.29 9.74
C ILE A 213 14.52 14.94 8.27
N LYS A 214 15.75 14.64 7.84
CA LYS A 214 16.11 14.20 6.50
C LYS A 214 16.67 12.78 6.49
N ASN A 215 16.91 12.24 5.28
CA ASN A 215 17.47 10.89 5.05
C ASN A 215 16.58 9.76 5.56
N LEU A 216 15.27 9.88 5.34
CA LEU A 216 14.28 8.84 5.63
C LEU A 216 14.11 7.94 4.40
N ASN A 217 14.75 6.76 4.42
CA ASN A 217 14.83 5.87 3.27
C ASN A 217 13.68 4.84 3.19
N SER A 218 12.76 4.86 4.16
CA SER A 218 11.55 4.03 4.16
C SER A 218 10.46 4.67 5.03
N PHE A 219 9.21 4.31 4.79
CA PHE A 219 8.10 4.78 5.65
C PHE A 219 8.23 4.30 7.10
N LYS A 220 8.82 3.11 7.31
CA LYS A 220 9.12 2.60 8.65
C LYS A 220 10.22 3.41 9.36
N ALA A 221 11.22 3.87 8.61
CA ALA A 221 12.24 4.78 9.15
C ALA A 221 11.60 6.13 9.50
N CYS A 222 10.67 6.62 8.67
CA CYS A 222 9.91 7.85 8.94
C CYS A 222 9.13 7.74 10.26
N GLU A 223 8.35 6.67 10.44
CA GLU A 223 7.61 6.38 11.68
C GLU A 223 8.53 6.45 12.90
N ARG A 224 9.63 5.68 12.91
CA ARG A 224 10.55 5.60 14.03
C ARG A 224 11.28 6.92 14.31
N ALA A 225 11.67 7.62 13.26
CA ALA A 225 12.38 8.89 13.40
C ALA A 225 11.48 9.98 14.01
N ILE A 226 10.21 10.03 13.61
CA ILE A 226 9.24 10.96 14.17
C ILE A 226 8.96 10.64 15.63
N ASP A 227 8.70 9.37 15.98
CA ASP A 227 8.44 8.98 17.36
C ASP A 227 9.64 9.24 18.28
N TYR A 228 10.87 8.97 17.78
CA TYR A 228 12.09 9.33 18.52
C TYR A 228 12.21 10.83 18.75
N GLU A 229 11.97 11.64 17.72
CA GLU A 229 12.11 13.09 17.80
C GLU A 229 11.05 13.72 18.71
N ILE A 230 9.81 13.22 18.69
CA ILE A 230 8.76 13.61 19.62
C ILE A 230 9.23 13.35 21.06
N ALA A 231 9.74 12.14 21.33
CA ALA A 231 10.25 11.80 22.68
C ALA A 231 11.45 12.65 23.08
N ARG A 232 12.38 12.96 22.14
CA ARG A 232 13.54 13.81 22.40
C ARG A 232 13.13 15.24 22.75
N GLN A 233 12.27 15.85 21.93
CA GLN A 233 11.78 17.21 22.17
C GLN A 233 10.99 17.28 23.47
N GLY A 234 10.16 16.28 23.77
CA GLY A 234 9.43 16.18 25.03
C GLY A 234 10.36 16.26 26.25
N LYS A 235 11.43 15.47 26.29
CA LYS A 235 12.45 15.49 27.38
C LYS A 235 13.11 16.85 27.53
N ILE A 236 13.47 17.52 26.44
CA ILE A 236 14.07 18.86 26.46
C ILE A 236 13.12 19.87 27.11
N LEU A 237 11.83 19.84 26.66
CA LEU A 237 10.82 20.77 27.17
C LEU A 237 10.46 20.49 28.64
N GLU A 238 10.36 19.22 29.03
CA GLU A 238 10.14 18.80 30.43
C GLU A 238 11.29 19.22 31.33
N GLY A 239 12.53 19.24 30.82
CA GLY A 239 13.71 19.77 31.50
C GLY A 239 13.76 21.30 31.62
N GLY A 240 12.78 22.02 31.05
CA GLY A 240 12.74 23.48 31.02
C GLY A 240 13.68 24.12 29.99
N GLU A 241 14.26 23.31 29.10
CA GLU A 241 15.16 23.77 28.05
C GLU A 241 14.34 24.07 26.76
N LYS A 242 14.97 24.81 25.83
CA LYS A 242 14.35 25.16 24.54
C LYS A 242 14.86 24.23 23.44
N VAL A 243 13.93 23.76 22.59
CA VAL A 243 14.28 23.06 21.36
C VAL A 243 14.98 24.05 20.42
N ILE A 244 16.12 23.64 19.86
CA ILE A 244 16.89 24.43 18.88
C ILE A 244 16.39 24.08 17.46
N GLN A 245 16.23 25.08 16.61
CA GLN A 245 15.89 24.88 15.20
C GLN A 245 17.10 24.31 14.47
N GLU A 246 16.97 23.07 14.02
CA GLU A 246 18.05 22.35 13.35
C GLU A 246 17.52 21.38 12.28
N THR A 247 18.41 20.95 11.38
CA THR A 247 18.19 19.80 10.50
C THR A 247 18.91 18.59 11.11
N ARG A 248 18.19 17.49 11.26
CA ARG A 248 18.68 16.23 11.80
C ARG A 248 18.62 15.12 10.75
N GLY A 249 19.57 14.19 10.82
CA GLY A 249 19.55 12.95 10.05
C GLY A 249 19.02 11.80 10.90
N TRP A 250 18.53 10.73 10.25
CA TRP A 250 18.16 9.48 10.90
C TRP A 250 19.30 8.46 10.78
N ASN A 251 19.68 7.85 11.91
CA ASN A 251 20.59 6.71 11.96
C ASN A 251 19.82 5.43 12.21
N GLU A 252 19.65 4.61 11.15
CA GLU A 252 18.87 3.39 11.20
C GLU A 252 19.45 2.36 12.20
N ASN A 253 20.77 2.22 12.28
CA ASN A 253 21.43 1.24 13.14
C ASN A 253 21.29 1.56 14.63
N LYS A 254 21.33 2.83 14.98
CA LYS A 254 21.21 3.29 16.36
C LYS A 254 19.77 3.63 16.74
N SER A 255 18.87 3.72 15.77
CA SER A 255 17.48 4.17 15.93
C SER A 255 17.38 5.51 16.64
N GLU A 256 18.21 6.48 16.23
CA GLU A 256 18.29 7.83 16.79
C GLU A 256 18.44 8.91 15.72
N THR A 257 17.98 10.12 16.00
CA THR A 257 18.29 11.28 15.18
C THR A 257 19.63 11.91 15.65
N PHE A 258 20.39 12.44 14.69
CA PHE A 258 21.64 13.17 14.98
C PHE A 258 21.64 14.52 14.29
N SER A 259 22.20 15.54 14.95
CA SER A 259 22.30 16.89 14.38
C SER A 259 23.22 16.87 13.15
N GLN A 260 22.76 17.44 12.05
CA GLN A 260 23.56 17.63 10.84
C GLN A 260 23.97 19.09 10.66
N ARG A 261 23.05 20.00 10.96
CA ARG A 261 23.24 21.44 10.78
C ARG A 261 22.31 22.20 11.70
N THR A 262 22.87 23.16 12.45
CA THR A 262 22.06 24.16 13.15
C THR A 262 21.67 25.26 12.17
N LYS A 263 20.41 25.67 12.17
CA LYS A 263 19.91 26.80 11.37
C LYS A 263 19.91 28.02 12.28
N GLU A 264 21.00 28.81 12.22
CA GLU A 264 21.04 30.07 12.93
C GLU A 264 20.16 31.14 12.27
N GLU A 265 19.92 31.02 10.96
CA GLU A 265 19.00 31.90 10.19
C GLU A 265 18.16 31.09 9.20
N SER A 266 16.91 31.50 8.98
CA SER A 266 16.12 30.97 7.87
C SER A 266 16.77 31.36 6.55
N HIS A 267 17.04 30.39 5.66
CA HIS A 267 17.55 30.74 4.33
C HIS A 267 16.51 31.60 3.58
N ASP A 268 16.87 32.84 3.32
CA ASP A 268 16.16 33.66 2.37
C ASP A 268 16.57 33.19 0.96
N TYR A 269 15.71 32.40 0.34
CA TYR A 269 15.93 31.89 -1.01
C TYR A 269 15.74 32.96 -2.08
N ARG A 270 15.30 34.17 -1.75
CA ARG A 270 15.10 35.30 -2.66
C ARG A 270 14.39 34.86 -3.94
N TYR A 271 13.21 34.26 -3.78
CA TYR A 271 12.40 33.85 -4.90
C TYR A 271 12.09 35.00 -5.83
N PHE A 272 12.20 34.77 -7.14
CA PHE A 272 11.73 35.67 -8.18
C PHE A 272 11.32 34.86 -9.41
N PRO A 273 10.40 35.37 -10.26
CA PRO A 273 9.95 34.65 -11.44
C PRO A 273 11.10 34.22 -12.36
N GLU A 274 11.07 32.98 -12.85
CA GLU A 274 12.03 32.47 -13.83
C GLU A 274 11.82 33.18 -15.17
N PRO A 275 12.74 34.07 -15.62
CA PRO A 275 12.52 34.91 -16.79
C PRO A 275 12.50 34.11 -18.10
N ASP A 276 13.12 32.90 -18.11
CA ASP A 276 13.25 32.09 -19.31
C ASP A 276 12.06 31.12 -19.50
N LEU A 277 11.14 31.06 -18.54
CA LEU A 277 9.93 30.25 -18.62
C LEU A 277 8.68 31.14 -18.64
N PRO A 278 7.84 31.07 -19.69
CA PRO A 278 6.59 31.81 -19.71
C PRO A 278 5.62 31.23 -18.65
N PRO A 279 4.70 32.06 -18.11
CA PRO A 279 3.61 31.55 -17.27
C PRO A 279 2.80 30.49 -17.99
N VAL A 280 2.43 29.45 -17.25
CA VAL A 280 1.59 28.35 -17.74
C VAL A 280 0.12 28.70 -17.52
N ARG A 281 -0.66 28.64 -18.58
CA ARG A 281 -2.11 28.79 -18.54
C ARG A 281 -2.74 27.42 -18.76
N LEU A 282 -3.64 27.05 -17.88
CA LEU A 282 -4.44 25.83 -17.96
C LEU A 282 -5.88 26.26 -18.20
N ALA A 283 -6.41 25.97 -19.38
CA ALA A 283 -7.82 26.23 -19.65
C ALA A 283 -8.70 25.26 -18.85
N GLU A 284 -9.89 25.73 -18.46
CA GLU A 284 -10.86 24.87 -17.73
C GLU A 284 -11.15 23.57 -18.47
N ALA A 285 -11.27 23.61 -19.79
CA ALA A 285 -11.49 22.42 -20.62
C ALA A 285 -10.33 21.40 -20.52
N GLU A 286 -9.08 21.87 -20.37
CA GLU A 286 -7.91 21.00 -20.18
C GLU A 286 -7.92 20.38 -18.78
N ILE A 287 -8.31 21.15 -17.75
CA ILE A 287 -8.44 20.66 -16.36
C ILE A 287 -9.53 19.58 -16.30
N GLU A 288 -10.69 19.81 -16.92
CA GLU A 288 -11.79 18.83 -16.96
C GLU A 288 -11.41 17.58 -17.78
N ALA A 289 -10.66 17.73 -18.88
CA ALA A 289 -10.13 16.57 -19.59
C ALA A 289 -9.20 15.72 -18.71
N LEU A 290 -8.30 16.34 -17.94
CA LEU A 290 -7.44 15.64 -16.99
C LEU A 290 -8.23 15.00 -15.83
N ARG A 291 -9.30 15.65 -15.37
CA ARG A 291 -10.21 15.10 -14.35
C ARG A 291 -10.89 13.82 -14.83
N ALA A 292 -11.34 13.80 -16.09
CA ALA A 292 -11.97 12.62 -16.70
C ALA A 292 -11.02 11.44 -16.89
N GLU A 293 -9.71 11.68 -16.92
CA GLU A 293 -8.69 10.63 -17.01
C GLU A 293 -8.31 10.00 -15.65
N ILE A 294 -8.81 10.53 -14.53
CA ILE A 294 -8.52 10.00 -13.19
C ILE A 294 -9.26 8.66 -13.04
N PRO A 295 -8.54 7.55 -12.77
CA PRO A 295 -9.18 6.27 -12.51
C PRO A 295 -9.88 6.26 -11.15
N GLU A 296 -10.62 5.21 -10.84
CA GLU A 296 -11.10 4.97 -9.48
C GLU A 296 -9.93 5.02 -8.50
N LEU A 297 -10.05 5.85 -7.47
CA LEU A 297 -8.98 6.06 -6.49
C LEU A 297 -8.93 4.94 -5.44
N PRO A 298 -7.76 4.71 -4.78
CA PRO A 298 -7.61 3.63 -3.81
C PRO A 298 -8.68 3.62 -2.71
N ALA A 299 -9.00 4.77 -2.14
CA ALA A 299 -10.01 4.87 -1.08
C ALA A 299 -11.42 4.52 -1.58
N GLU A 300 -11.77 4.93 -2.80
CA GLU A 300 -13.06 4.61 -3.43
C GLU A 300 -13.16 3.13 -3.73
N ARG A 301 -12.08 2.54 -4.27
CA ARG A 301 -12.00 1.12 -4.58
C ARG A 301 -12.13 0.26 -3.32
N ARG A 302 -11.46 0.63 -2.22
CA ARG A 302 -11.64 -0.07 -0.93
C ARG A 302 -13.09 -0.06 -0.47
N ALA A 303 -13.71 1.11 -0.47
CA ALA A 303 -15.11 1.25 -0.05
C ALA A 303 -16.05 0.44 -0.95
N ARG A 304 -15.81 0.43 -2.26
CA ARG A 304 -16.56 -0.36 -3.22
C ARG A 304 -16.38 -1.85 -2.99
N PHE A 305 -15.17 -2.34 -2.80
CA PHE A 305 -14.88 -3.76 -2.56
C PHE A 305 -15.58 -4.28 -1.31
N VAL A 306 -15.53 -3.53 -0.20
CA VAL A 306 -16.25 -3.89 1.02
C VAL A 306 -17.77 -3.94 0.78
N LYS A 307 -18.32 -2.93 0.09
CA LYS A 307 -19.76 -2.81 -0.16
C LYS A 307 -20.27 -3.85 -1.14
N GLU A 308 -19.58 -4.02 -2.26
CA GLU A 308 -20.03 -4.83 -3.41
C GLU A 308 -19.77 -6.32 -3.21
N TYR A 309 -18.57 -6.66 -2.72
CA TYR A 309 -18.14 -8.06 -2.56
C TYR A 309 -18.31 -8.58 -1.13
N SER A 310 -18.68 -7.73 -0.18
CA SER A 310 -18.88 -8.10 1.24
C SER A 310 -17.63 -8.74 1.86
N ILE A 311 -16.44 -8.36 1.40
CA ILE A 311 -15.16 -8.75 2.00
C ILE A 311 -14.81 -7.81 3.16
N THR A 312 -13.81 -8.18 3.97
CA THR A 312 -13.37 -7.34 5.10
C THR A 312 -12.58 -6.12 4.61
N GLU A 313 -12.49 -5.07 5.43
CA GLU A 313 -11.62 -3.92 5.15
C GLU A 313 -10.16 -4.35 4.90
N LYS A 314 -9.68 -5.30 5.73
CA LYS A 314 -8.32 -5.85 5.59
C LYS A 314 -8.09 -6.55 4.25
N ASP A 315 -9.05 -7.35 3.79
CA ASP A 315 -8.96 -8.03 2.49
C ASP A 315 -9.00 -7.01 1.36
N SER A 316 -9.87 -6.00 1.50
CA SER A 316 -9.97 -4.89 0.55
C SER A 316 -8.65 -4.10 0.45
N ASP A 317 -7.95 -3.87 1.56
CA ASP A 317 -6.63 -3.23 1.56
C ASP A 317 -5.61 -4.04 0.77
N ILE A 318 -5.58 -5.37 0.92
CA ILE A 318 -4.68 -6.25 0.19
C ILE A 318 -4.90 -6.13 -1.33
N PHE A 319 -6.16 -6.22 -1.76
CA PHE A 319 -6.52 -6.11 -3.18
C PHE A 319 -6.29 -4.71 -3.76
N THR A 320 -6.44 -3.68 -2.95
CA THR A 320 -6.21 -2.30 -3.39
C THR A 320 -4.71 -2.00 -3.46
N SER A 321 -3.93 -2.45 -2.49
CA SER A 321 -2.48 -2.25 -2.45
C SER A 321 -1.77 -2.99 -3.59
N ASN A 322 -2.28 -4.15 -4.00
CA ASN A 322 -1.83 -4.88 -5.18
C ASN A 322 -2.89 -4.77 -6.29
N ARG A 323 -2.72 -3.75 -7.17
CA ARG A 323 -3.69 -3.43 -8.21
C ARG A 323 -3.98 -4.61 -9.15
N ASP A 324 -2.95 -5.38 -9.52
CA ASP A 324 -3.10 -6.50 -10.44
C ASP A 324 -3.88 -7.65 -9.80
N LEU A 325 -3.62 -7.93 -8.52
CA LEU A 325 -4.39 -8.91 -7.75
C LEU A 325 -5.84 -8.48 -7.59
N GLY A 326 -6.07 -7.18 -7.32
CA GLY A 326 -7.41 -6.63 -7.25
C GLY A 326 -8.16 -6.71 -8.57
N ASN A 327 -7.50 -6.42 -9.70
CA ASN A 327 -8.09 -6.55 -11.04
C ASN A 327 -8.41 -8.01 -11.37
N TYR A 328 -7.55 -8.93 -10.98
CA TYR A 328 -7.80 -10.37 -11.16
C TYR A 328 -8.99 -10.82 -10.29
N PHE A 329 -9.05 -10.38 -9.03
CA PHE A 329 -10.18 -10.66 -8.14
C PHE A 329 -11.52 -10.16 -8.69
N GLU A 330 -11.58 -8.95 -9.27
CA GLU A 330 -12.79 -8.41 -9.87
C GLU A 330 -13.29 -9.28 -11.03
N LYS A 331 -12.38 -9.77 -11.88
CA LYS A 331 -12.72 -10.69 -12.96
C LYS A 331 -13.27 -12.01 -12.42
N VAL A 332 -12.63 -12.60 -11.42
CA VAL A 332 -13.12 -13.82 -10.75
C VAL A 332 -14.50 -13.59 -10.11
N ALA A 333 -14.72 -12.45 -9.49
CA ALA A 333 -16.02 -12.11 -8.91
C ALA A 333 -17.11 -12.00 -9.98
N SER A 334 -16.78 -11.45 -11.16
CA SER A 334 -17.69 -11.40 -12.31
C SER A 334 -18.09 -12.80 -12.80
N GLU A 335 -17.13 -13.72 -12.94
CA GLU A 335 -17.40 -15.12 -13.33
C GLU A 335 -18.29 -15.84 -12.28
N LEU A 336 -18.04 -15.60 -11.01
CA LEU A 336 -18.88 -16.16 -9.92
C LEU A 336 -20.28 -15.55 -9.90
N ASP A 337 -20.46 -14.30 -10.35
CA ASP A 337 -21.78 -13.69 -10.52
C ASP A 337 -22.55 -14.35 -11.66
N ASP A 338 -21.90 -14.62 -12.79
CA ASP A 338 -22.50 -15.30 -13.93
C ASP A 338 -22.87 -16.75 -13.57
N TRP A 339 -21.99 -17.45 -12.86
CA TRP A 339 -22.32 -18.77 -12.31
C TRP A 339 -23.55 -18.72 -11.38
N ALA A 340 -23.61 -17.79 -10.42
CA ALA A 340 -24.74 -17.65 -9.52
C ALA A 340 -26.03 -17.31 -10.27
N ASN A 341 -25.96 -16.56 -11.37
CA ASN A 341 -27.09 -16.24 -12.23
C ASN A 341 -27.60 -17.45 -13.01
N THR A 342 -26.72 -18.30 -13.54
CA THR A 342 -27.11 -19.52 -14.30
C THR A 342 -27.77 -20.57 -13.42
N GLN A 343 -27.40 -20.70 -12.16
CA GLN A 343 -28.04 -21.61 -11.19
C GLN A 343 -29.52 -21.26 -10.93
N ILE A 344 -29.94 -20.01 -11.16
CA ILE A 344 -31.30 -19.53 -10.92
C ILE A 344 -32.23 -19.96 -12.03
N ASN A 345 -31.77 -19.92 -13.28
CA ASN A 345 -32.54 -20.35 -14.42
C ASN A 345 -32.86 -21.86 -14.34
N ALA A 346 -32.07 -22.62 -13.56
CA ALA A 346 -32.28 -24.04 -13.32
C ALA A 346 -33.22 -24.35 -12.14
N ASP A 347 -33.40 -23.41 -11.19
CA ASP A 347 -34.16 -23.67 -9.95
C ASP A 347 -35.11 -22.51 -9.63
N LEU A 348 -36.19 -22.41 -10.38
CA LEU A 348 -37.22 -21.35 -10.32
C LEU A 348 -37.89 -21.15 -8.95
N ASN A 349 -37.61 -22.00 -7.95
CA ASN A 349 -38.24 -21.99 -6.64
C ASN A 349 -37.35 -21.45 -5.51
N ARG A 350 -36.09 -21.09 -5.74
CA ARG A 350 -35.21 -20.52 -4.66
C ARG A 350 -35.46 -19.02 -4.48
N ARG A 351 -35.85 -18.63 -3.24
CA ARG A 351 -36.09 -17.23 -2.87
C ARG A 351 -34.82 -16.40 -3.03
N GLY A 352 -34.95 -15.16 -3.49
CA GLY A 352 -33.84 -14.24 -3.82
C GLY A 352 -32.80 -14.01 -2.71
N SER A 353 -33.15 -14.18 -1.41
CA SER A 353 -32.21 -14.06 -0.29
C SER A 353 -31.14 -15.17 -0.28
N ALA A 354 -31.53 -16.43 -0.52
CA ALA A 354 -30.59 -17.55 -0.53
C ALA A 354 -29.53 -17.44 -1.64
N ARG A 355 -29.86 -16.77 -2.74
CA ARG A 355 -28.95 -16.47 -3.86
C ARG A 355 -27.87 -15.47 -3.46
N ILE A 356 -28.28 -14.34 -2.85
CA ILE A 356 -27.35 -13.28 -2.40
C ILE A 356 -26.33 -13.87 -1.44
N ASP A 357 -26.75 -14.76 -0.56
CA ASP A 357 -25.89 -15.41 0.42
C ASP A 357 -24.91 -16.39 -0.22
N GLN A 358 -25.32 -17.16 -1.25
CA GLN A 358 -24.45 -18.08 -1.99
C GLN A 358 -23.39 -17.31 -2.79
N ARG A 359 -23.79 -16.26 -3.52
CA ARG A 359 -22.89 -15.37 -4.24
C ARG A 359 -21.82 -14.78 -3.32
N LYS A 360 -22.25 -14.16 -2.23
CA LYS A 360 -21.34 -13.55 -1.25
C LYS A 360 -20.38 -14.56 -0.65
N SER A 361 -20.86 -15.76 -0.35
CA SER A 361 -20.03 -16.82 0.24
C SER A 361 -18.99 -17.35 -0.76
N ALA A 362 -19.34 -17.52 -2.04
CA ALA A 362 -18.41 -17.95 -3.08
C ALA A 362 -17.34 -16.87 -3.35
N ILE A 363 -17.73 -15.60 -3.45
CA ILE A 363 -16.78 -14.48 -3.65
C ILE A 363 -15.82 -14.35 -2.44
N LYS A 364 -16.33 -14.50 -1.22
CA LYS A 364 -15.49 -14.48 -0.02
C LYS A 364 -14.52 -15.65 0.01
N LEU A 365 -14.93 -16.82 -0.43
CA LEU A 365 -14.07 -17.99 -0.58
C LEU A 365 -12.97 -17.73 -1.61
N ALA A 366 -13.30 -17.15 -2.77
CA ALA A 366 -12.34 -16.74 -3.78
C ALA A 366 -11.32 -15.74 -3.23
N ALA A 367 -11.78 -14.71 -2.52
CA ALA A 367 -10.91 -13.73 -1.88
C ALA A 367 -9.90 -14.40 -0.93
N ASN A 368 -10.37 -15.32 -0.08
CA ASN A 368 -9.49 -16.06 0.84
C ASN A 368 -8.44 -16.88 0.09
N TYR A 369 -8.82 -17.62 -0.96
CA TYR A 369 -7.88 -18.43 -1.73
C TYR A 369 -6.85 -17.57 -2.48
N LEU A 370 -7.25 -16.41 -3.01
CA LEU A 370 -6.33 -15.45 -3.62
C LEU A 370 -5.33 -14.90 -2.62
N ILE A 371 -5.79 -14.52 -1.44
CA ILE A 371 -4.95 -13.91 -0.38
C ILE A 371 -4.02 -14.95 0.26
N THR A 372 -4.47 -16.19 0.46
CA THR A 372 -3.69 -17.20 1.18
C THR A 372 -2.89 -18.11 0.25
N GLU A 373 -3.56 -18.73 -0.71
CA GLU A 373 -2.95 -19.79 -1.53
C GLU A 373 -2.22 -19.23 -2.74
N ILE A 374 -2.87 -18.35 -3.53
CA ILE A 374 -2.25 -17.78 -4.74
C ILE A 374 -1.06 -16.88 -4.38
N GLN A 375 -1.19 -15.98 -3.39
CA GLN A 375 -0.06 -15.14 -2.98
C GLN A 375 1.11 -15.98 -2.45
N LYS A 376 0.84 -17.09 -1.76
CA LYS A 376 1.87 -18.02 -1.32
C LYS A 376 2.61 -18.65 -2.49
N LEU A 377 1.88 -19.16 -3.50
CA LEU A 377 2.48 -19.76 -4.69
C LEU A 377 3.30 -18.76 -5.50
N LEU A 378 2.81 -17.52 -5.65
CA LEU A 378 3.54 -16.42 -6.29
C LEU A 378 4.84 -16.10 -5.53
N ALA A 379 4.79 -16.02 -4.20
CA ALA A 379 5.97 -15.76 -3.38
C ALA A 379 7.01 -16.90 -3.45
N GLU A 380 6.56 -18.16 -3.43
CA GLU A 380 7.42 -19.34 -3.54
C GLU A 380 8.11 -19.43 -4.93
N SER A 381 7.42 -19.00 -5.99
CA SER A 381 7.95 -19.05 -7.37
C SER A 381 8.69 -17.78 -7.80
N GLY A 382 8.58 -16.68 -7.05
CA GLY A 382 9.12 -15.36 -7.44
C GLY A 382 8.38 -14.73 -8.63
N GLN A 383 7.16 -15.19 -8.94
CA GLN A 383 6.33 -14.67 -10.03
C GLN A 383 5.41 -13.55 -9.55
N SER A 384 4.96 -12.73 -10.49
CA SER A 384 3.93 -11.70 -10.26
C SER A 384 2.54 -12.20 -10.67
N VAL A 385 1.49 -11.46 -10.31
CA VAL A 385 0.11 -11.77 -10.77
C VAL A 385 -0.01 -11.74 -12.30
N ALA A 386 0.79 -10.91 -12.97
CA ALA A 386 0.79 -10.83 -14.43
C ALA A 386 1.32 -12.12 -15.10
N ASP A 387 2.12 -12.92 -14.39
CA ASP A 387 2.66 -14.19 -14.86
C ASP A 387 1.73 -15.39 -14.58
N LEU A 388 0.59 -15.14 -13.89
CA LEU A 388 -0.35 -16.18 -13.50
C LEU A 388 -1.00 -16.82 -14.73
N LYS A 389 -0.82 -18.13 -14.87
CA LYS A 389 -1.37 -18.92 -16.00
C LYS A 389 -2.83 -19.28 -15.81
N ILE A 390 -3.35 -19.20 -14.59
CA ILE A 390 -4.73 -19.54 -14.28
C ILE A 390 -5.63 -18.40 -14.77
N SER A 391 -6.58 -18.72 -15.64
CA SER A 391 -7.58 -17.73 -16.04
C SER A 391 -8.55 -17.41 -14.89
N PRO A 392 -9.17 -16.22 -14.85
CA PRO A 392 -10.22 -15.92 -13.88
C PRO A 392 -11.40 -16.91 -13.94
N GLU A 393 -11.73 -17.41 -15.14
CA GLU A 393 -12.76 -18.42 -15.37
C GLU A 393 -12.39 -19.75 -14.71
N ASP A 394 -11.21 -20.31 -15.00
CA ASP A 394 -10.74 -21.58 -14.40
C ASP A 394 -10.64 -21.46 -12.88
N PHE A 395 -10.19 -20.31 -12.37
CA PHE A 395 -10.11 -20.09 -10.93
C PHE A 395 -11.52 -20.04 -10.30
N SER A 396 -12.49 -19.40 -10.96
CA SER A 396 -13.87 -19.35 -10.48
C SER A 396 -14.50 -20.76 -10.47
N GLU A 397 -14.21 -21.59 -11.47
CA GLU A 397 -14.67 -22.98 -11.51
C GLU A 397 -14.09 -23.80 -10.35
N LEU A 398 -12.80 -23.66 -10.05
CA LEU A 398 -12.20 -24.28 -8.85
C LEU A 398 -12.94 -23.86 -7.57
N ILE A 399 -13.23 -22.56 -7.42
CA ILE A 399 -13.98 -22.05 -6.27
C ILE A 399 -15.38 -22.66 -6.20
N VAL A 400 -16.06 -22.83 -7.33
CA VAL A 400 -17.37 -23.48 -7.40
C VAL A 400 -17.29 -24.95 -6.98
N LEU A 401 -16.26 -25.70 -7.42
CA LEU A 401 -16.05 -27.10 -7.00
C LEU A 401 -15.86 -27.21 -5.49
N ILE A 402 -15.10 -26.28 -4.89
CA ILE A 402 -14.90 -26.23 -3.43
C ILE A 402 -16.22 -25.85 -2.74
N PHE A 403 -16.91 -24.82 -3.22
CA PHE A 403 -18.15 -24.32 -2.64
C PHE A 403 -19.27 -25.37 -2.63
N LYS A 404 -19.36 -26.16 -3.71
CA LYS A 404 -20.30 -27.27 -3.82
C LYS A 404 -19.89 -28.54 -3.05
N ASN A 405 -18.72 -28.52 -2.38
CA ASN A 405 -18.12 -29.72 -1.77
C ASN A 405 -17.91 -30.86 -2.76
N THR A 406 -17.69 -30.57 -4.05
CA THR A 406 -17.37 -31.57 -5.08
C THR A 406 -15.95 -32.12 -4.87
N ILE A 407 -15.07 -31.31 -4.27
CA ILE A 407 -13.70 -31.65 -3.91
C ILE A 407 -13.43 -31.31 -2.45
N SER A 408 -12.50 -32.03 -1.82
CA SER A 408 -12.03 -31.71 -0.46
C SER A 408 -11.01 -30.57 -0.49
N SER A 409 -10.76 -29.93 0.67
CA SER A 409 -9.75 -28.85 0.77
C SER A 409 -8.34 -29.32 0.36
N SER A 410 -7.97 -30.58 0.66
CA SER A 410 -6.67 -31.14 0.23
C SER A 410 -6.61 -31.39 -1.27
N ALA A 411 -7.71 -31.83 -1.86
CA ALA A 411 -7.84 -31.98 -3.32
C ALA A 411 -7.76 -30.60 -4.00
N ALA A 412 -8.43 -29.60 -3.45
CA ALA A 412 -8.38 -28.21 -3.96
C ALA A 412 -6.95 -27.65 -4.01
N GLN A 413 -6.15 -27.87 -2.96
CA GLN A 413 -4.73 -27.45 -2.96
C GLN A 413 -3.90 -28.18 -4.02
N THR A 414 -4.17 -29.47 -4.24
CA THR A 414 -3.48 -30.26 -5.26
C THR A 414 -3.84 -29.76 -6.67
N ILE A 415 -5.13 -29.52 -6.91
CA ILE A 415 -5.62 -28.99 -8.20
C ILE A 415 -5.04 -27.59 -8.42
N LEU A 416 -5.13 -26.70 -7.44
CA LEU A 416 -4.64 -25.33 -7.55
C LEU A 416 -3.15 -25.26 -7.88
N ARG A 417 -2.33 -26.13 -7.26
CA ARG A 417 -0.88 -26.19 -7.55
C ARG A 417 -0.62 -26.59 -8.99
N GLU A 418 -1.33 -27.59 -9.51
CA GLU A 418 -1.18 -28.01 -10.90
C GLU A 418 -1.68 -26.96 -11.88
N MET A 419 -2.82 -26.31 -11.60
CA MET A 419 -3.30 -25.17 -12.37
C MET A 419 -2.26 -24.04 -12.39
N PHE A 420 -1.59 -23.76 -11.26
CA PHE A 420 -0.58 -22.72 -11.17
C PHE A 420 0.65 -23.05 -12.03
N GLU A 421 1.08 -24.30 -12.05
CA GLU A 421 2.25 -24.74 -12.85
C GLU A 421 1.94 -24.82 -14.34
N THR A 422 0.76 -25.33 -14.71
CA THR A 422 0.43 -25.71 -16.09
C THR A 422 -0.58 -24.80 -16.77
N GLY A 423 -1.46 -24.12 -16.02
CA GLY A 423 -2.64 -23.43 -16.57
C GLY A 423 -3.77 -24.37 -16.95
N ALA A 424 -3.79 -25.61 -16.43
CA ALA A 424 -4.80 -26.60 -16.78
C ALA A 424 -6.16 -26.27 -16.14
N ASP A 425 -7.23 -26.69 -16.83
CA ASP A 425 -8.61 -26.63 -16.36
C ASP A 425 -8.82 -27.44 -15.08
N PRO A 426 -9.51 -26.91 -14.04
CA PRO A 426 -9.70 -27.59 -12.76
C PRO A 426 -10.48 -28.91 -12.83
N ASN A 427 -11.48 -29.02 -13.75
CA ASN A 427 -12.25 -30.25 -13.92
C ASN A 427 -11.38 -31.35 -14.55
N HIS A 428 -10.56 -30.98 -15.54
CA HIS A 428 -9.62 -31.89 -16.16
C HIS A 428 -8.61 -32.44 -15.13
N VAL A 429 -8.05 -31.57 -14.29
CA VAL A 429 -7.12 -32.00 -13.22
C VAL A 429 -7.83 -32.88 -12.19
N MET A 430 -9.07 -32.53 -11.79
CA MET A 430 -9.89 -33.28 -10.87
C MET A 430 -10.13 -34.70 -11.39
N GLU A 431 -10.52 -34.84 -12.65
CA GLU A 431 -10.80 -36.13 -13.31
C GLU A 431 -9.54 -36.96 -13.47
N SER A 432 -8.48 -36.39 -14.05
CA SER A 432 -7.22 -37.10 -14.33
C SER A 432 -6.55 -37.66 -13.06
N LYS A 433 -6.68 -36.95 -11.93
CA LYS A 433 -6.15 -37.39 -10.62
C LYS A 433 -7.17 -38.11 -9.75
N ASN A 434 -8.41 -38.30 -10.25
CA ASN A 434 -9.49 -38.92 -9.50
C ASN A 434 -9.71 -38.30 -8.11
N LEU A 435 -9.81 -36.94 -8.08
CA LEU A 435 -9.91 -36.13 -6.85
C LEU A 435 -11.34 -35.72 -6.48
N SER A 436 -12.34 -36.15 -7.23
CA SER A 436 -13.76 -35.91 -6.89
C SER A 436 -14.08 -36.49 -5.51
N GLN A 437 -14.87 -35.79 -4.73
CA GLN A 437 -15.27 -36.24 -3.41
C GLN A 437 -16.16 -37.48 -3.52
N MET A 438 -15.93 -38.46 -2.67
CA MET A 438 -16.78 -39.65 -2.61
C MET A 438 -18.15 -39.28 -2.07
N SER A 439 -19.17 -39.28 -2.92
CA SER A 439 -20.57 -39.04 -2.57
C SER A 439 -21.32 -40.32 -2.22
N ASP A 440 -20.76 -41.49 -2.55
CA ASP A 440 -21.35 -42.77 -2.25
C ASP A 440 -21.08 -43.15 -0.77
N GLN A 441 -22.12 -42.99 0.07
CA GLN A 441 -22.10 -43.37 1.48
C GLN A 441 -21.83 -44.87 1.69
N SER A 442 -22.19 -45.71 0.72
CA SER A 442 -21.97 -47.17 0.84
C SER A 442 -20.48 -47.53 0.69
N GLU A 443 -19.79 -46.89 -0.26
CA GLU A 443 -18.32 -47.07 -0.43
C GLU A 443 -17.55 -46.47 0.75
N LEU A 444 -17.99 -45.31 1.27
CA LEU A 444 -17.37 -44.71 2.44
C LEU A 444 -17.58 -45.50 3.71
N LYS A 445 -18.78 -46.10 3.91
CA LYS A 445 -19.07 -47.01 5.01
C LYS A 445 -18.20 -48.27 4.94
N ARG A 446 -18.01 -48.84 3.75
CA ARG A 446 -17.13 -50.00 3.56
C ARG A 446 -15.68 -49.66 3.91
N SER A 447 -15.15 -48.56 3.41
CA SER A 447 -13.80 -48.10 3.76
C SER A 447 -13.66 -47.82 5.26
N ALA A 448 -14.67 -47.25 5.92
CA ALA A 448 -14.68 -47.02 7.35
C ALA A 448 -14.67 -48.33 8.15
N GLN A 449 -15.40 -49.36 7.70
CA GLN A 449 -15.38 -50.71 8.32
C GLN A 449 -14.00 -51.36 8.22
N GLU A 450 -13.31 -51.24 7.08
CA GLU A 450 -11.95 -51.71 6.88
C GLU A 450 -10.97 -51.01 7.84
N ILE A 451 -11.06 -49.70 8.00
CA ILE A 451 -10.23 -48.91 8.92
C ILE A 451 -10.49 -49.32 10.38
N ILE A 452 -11.74 -49.52 10.78
CA ILE A 452 -12.11 -49.99 12.10
C ILE A 452 -11.48 -51.34 12.36
N ALA A 453 -11.55 -52.28 11.41
CA ALA A 453 -10.98 -53.62 11.52
C ALA A 453 -9.44 -53.61 11.66
N GLN A 454 -8.77 -52.71 10.95
CA GLN A 454 -7.30 -52.58 10.98
C GLN A 454 -6.74 -51.82 12.20
N ASN A 455 -7.58 -51.07 12.93
CA ASN A 455 -7.14 -50.21 14.02
C ASN A 455 -7.83 -50.55 15.36
N SER A 456 -7.83 -51.85 15.72
CA SER A 456 -8.51 -52.36 16.92
C SER A 456 -8.16 -51.64 18.23
N GLN A 457 -6.91 -51.20 18.39
CA GLN A 457 -6.46 -50.46 19.57
C GLN A 457 -7.10 -49.06 19.64
N ALA A 458 -7.16 -48.32 18.54
CA ALA A 458 -7.81 -47.01 18.48
C ALA A 458 -9.32 -47.11 18.75
N VAL A 459 -9.95 -48.17 18.26
CA VAL A 459 -11.37 -48.49 18.51
C VAL A 459 -11.60 -48.75 20.02
N ALA A 460 -10.73 -49.56 20.65
CA ALA A 460 -10.82 -49.83 22.08
C ALA A 460 -10.61 -48.58 22.95
N ASP A 461 -9.69 -47.70 22.54
CA ASP A 461 -9.44 -46.42 23.20
C ASP A 461 -10.61 -45.46 23.07
N TYR A 462 -11.24 -45.38 21.90
CA TYR A 462 -12.47 -44.58 21.68
C TYR A 462 -13.62 -45.08 22.56
N LYS A 463 -13.85 -46.43 22.64
CA LYS A 463 -14.87 -47.03 23.51
C LYS A 463 -14.60 -46.80 25.00
N LYS A 464 -13.35 -46.54 25.41
CA LYS A 464 -12.96 -46.10 26.76
C LYS A 464 -13.11 -44.57 26.99
N GLY A 465 -13.66 -43.81 26.02
CA GLY A 465 -13.94 -42.40 26.16
C GLY A 465 -12.84 -41.45 25.64
N LYS A 466 -11.77 -41.94 24.99
CA LYS A 466 -10.73 -41.08 24.41
C LYS A 466 -11.17 -40.53 23.06
N SER A 467 -11.67 -39.30 23.05
CA SER A 467 -12.16 -38.62 21.81
C SER A 467 -11.09 -38.42 20.73
N GLU A 468 -9.80 -38.36 21.11
CA GLU A 468 -8.69 -38.21 20.17
C GLU A 468 -8.52 -39.44 19.25
N SER A 469 -8.92 -40.61 19.70
CA SER A 469 -8.89 -41.84 18.92
C SER A 469 -9.85 -41.79 17.72
N LEU A 470 -10.96 -41.05 17.82
CA LEU A 470 -11.86 -40.81 16.69
C LEU A 470 -11.22 -39.96 15.62
N LYS A 471 -10.51 -38.89 16.03
CA LYS A 471 -9.77 -37.99 15.06
C LYS A 471 -8.68 -38.81 14.35
N PHE A 472 -8.00 -39.72 15.05
CA PHE A 472 -7.03 -40.61 14.43
C PHE A 472 -7.69 -41.52 13.37
N LEU A 473 -8.86 -42.15 13.69
CA LEU A 473 -9.59 -43.00 12.74
C LEU A 473 -10.09 -42.22 11.54
N VAL A 474 -10.57 -40.97 11.71
CA VAL A 474 -10.90 -40.06 10.62
C VAL A 474 -9.68 -39.78 9.75
N GLY A 475 -8.52 -39.51 10.36
CA GLY A 475 -7.26 -39.35 9.65
C GLY A 475 -6.84 -40.56 8.80
N GLN A 476 -7.03 -41.76 9.33
CA GLN A 476 -6.76 -43.01 8.59
C GLN A 476 -7.75 -43.20 7.43
N LEU A 477 -9.03 -42.92 7.64
CA LEU A 477 -10.05 -42.98 6.60
C LEU A 477 -9.78 -41.95 5.48
N MET A 478 -9.39 -40.72 5.85
CA MET A 478 -8.96 -39.67 4.89
C MET A 478 -7.75 -40.13 4.08
N ARG A 479 -6.77 -40.79 4.71
CA ARG A 479 -5.57 -41.33 4.05
C ARG A 479 -5.94 -42.45 3.08
N ALA A 480 -6.77 -43.42 3.52
CA ALA A 480 -7.22 -44.54 2.68
C ALA A 480 -8.01 -44.09 1.46
N THR A 481 -8.84 -43.06 1.61
CA THR A 481 -9.60 -42.44 0.52
C THR A 481 -8.83 -41.40 -0.29
N LYS A 482 -7.51 -41.27 -0.02
CA LYS A 482 -6.64 -40.27 -0.68
C LYS A 482 -7.20 -38.85 -0.59
N GLY A 483 -7.80 -38.46 0.54
CA GLY A 483 -8.42 -37.16 0.76
C GLY A 483 -9.79 -36.95 0.07
N ARG A 484 -10.37 -37.97 -0.53
CA ARG A 484 -11.68 -37.88 -1.24
C ARG A 484 -12.89 -37.91 -0.31
N ALA A 485 -12.74 -38.44 0.90
CA ALA A 485 -13.83 -38.44 1.87
C ALA A 485 -14.04 -37.05 2.50
N ASN A 486 -15.29 -36.71 2.83
CA ASN A 486 -15.58 -35.53 3.64
C ASN A 486 -15.28 -35.84 5.11
N PRO A 487 -14.43 -35.05 5.82
CA PRO A 487 -14.07 -35.30 7.20
C PRO A 487 -15.26 -35.35 8.17
N GLN A 488 -16.26 -34.47 7.97
CA GLN A 488 -17.46 -34.46 8.83
C GLN A 488 -18.32 -35.69 8.62
N VAL A 489 -18.59 -36.03 7.34
CA VAL A 489 -19.33 -37.26 6.99
C VAL A 489 -18.57 -38.50 7.45
N SER A 490 -17.24 -38.52 7.33
CA SER A 490 -16.38 -39.58 7.83
C SER A 490 -16.48 -39.77 9.34
N GLU A 491 -16.51 -38.68 10.09
CA GLU A 491 -16.67 -38.66 11.53
C GLU A 491 -18.06 -39.21 11.95
N GLU A 492 -19.12 -38.79 11.26
CA GLU A 492 -20.49 -39.28 11.51
C GLU A 492 -20.62 -40.75 11.23
N ILE A 493 -20.09 -41.24 10.10
CA ILE A 493 -20.11 -42.66 9.72
C ILE A 493 -19.30 -43.49 10.73
N LEU A 494 -18.12 -43.06 11.14
CA LEU A 494 -17.31 -43.74 12.14
C LEU A 494 -18.02 -43.78 13.50
N LYS A 495 -18.67 -42.68 13.92
CA LYS A 495 -19.49 -42.66 15.15
C LYS A 495 -20.68 -43.62 15.08
N GLU A 496 -21.32 -43.74 13.93
CA GLU A 496 -22.43 -44.70 13.71
C GLU A 496 -21.94 -46.13 13.80
N LEU A 497 -20.78 -46.45 13.19
CA LEU A 497 -20.23 -47.82 13.17
C LEU A 497 -19.53 -48.25 14.47
N LEU A 498 -19.14 -47.30 15.33
CA LEU A 498 -18.47 -47.57 16.60
C LEU A 498 -19.41 -47.59 17.81
N LYS A 499 -20.68 -47.23 17.62
CA LYS A 499 -21.73 -47.45 18.63
C LYS A 499 -21.94 -48.93 18.90
#